data_690611f914e44d45433bfe4257692959
#
_entry.id   690611f914e44d45433bfe4257692959
#
_cell.length_a   1.000
_cell.length_b   1.000
_cell.length_c   1.000
_cell.angle_alpha   90.00
_cell.angle_beta   90.00
_cell.angle_gamma   90.00
#
_symmetry.space_group_name_H-M   'P 1'
#
loop_
_entity.id
_entity.type
_entity.pdbx_description
1 polymer ?
#
loop_
_entity_poly.entity_id
_entity_poly.type
_entity_poly.pdbx_seq_one_letter_code
_entity_poly.pdbx_strand_id
1 'polypeptide(L)'
;LPGDFGFRTEGSISQTSTSVSPQYGSMVPNDGSAENRKRELTAVIGNVTIDALAVTILAVTVVSTDDGNRYFLDGVRQATPNFLRGNTYRFDQSDSSNSGHPLRLSTTSGGTHNGGSEYTTGVTTTSDYTEITVASDAPSTLYYYCSNHANMGGSINISG
;
A
#
# COMPACT_ATOMS: atom_id res chain seq x y z
N LEU A 1 -5.62 -32.05 -22.18
CA LEU A 1 -5.62 -32.10 -21.08
C LEU A 1 -5.21 -31.03 -20.32
N PRO A 2 -5.76 -30.99 -19.50
CA PRO A 2 -5.60 -29.87 -18.79
C PRO A 2 -4.28 -29.68 -18.29
N GLY A 3 -3.88 -30.59 -17.88
CA GLY A 3 -2.73 -30.40 -17.30
C GLY A 3 -1.79 -29.64 -18.00
N ASP A 4 -2.00 -29.66 -19.17
CA ASP A 4 -1.06 -29.09 -19.85
C ASP A 4 -0.97 -27.77 -19.77
N PHE A 5 -1.47 -27.10 -19.06
CA PHE A 5 -1.13 -25.85 -18.90
C PHE A 5 0.31 -25.67 -18.88
N GLY A 6 1.02 -26.63 -19.13
CA GLY A 6 2.39 -26.54 -19.41
C GLY A 6 3.20 -25.72 -18.46
N PHE A 7 2.70 -24.70 -18.06
CA PHE A 7 3.44 -23.83 -17.23
C PHE A 7 3.76 -24.42 -15.91
N ARG A 8 3.12 -25.50 -15.60
CA ARG A 8 3.34 -26.06 -14.34
C ARG A 8 4.75 -26.43 -14.09
N THR A 9 5.52 -26.62 -15.04
CA THR A 9 6.87 -27.04 -14.78
C THR A 9 7.82 -25.90 -14.71
N GLU A 10 7.56 -24.90 -15.47
CA GLU A 10 8.53 -23.90 -15.50
C GLU A 10 7.97 -22.62 -15.27
N GLY A 11 7.17 -22.45 -14.50
CA GLY A 11 6.74 -21.16 -14.26
C GLY A 11 5.79 -20.61 -15.26
N SER A 12 5.38 -21.35 -16.21
CA SER A 12 4.34 -20.90 -17.09
C SER A 12 3.09 -20.61 -16.32
N ILE A 13 3.20 -20.57 -15.06
CA ILE A 13 2.16 -20.15 -14.17
C ILE A 13 1.53 -18.87 -14.63
N SER A 14 2.30 -18.03 -15.23
CA SER A 14 1.75 -16.79 -15.77
C SER A 14 0.64 -17.05 -16.78
N GLN A 15 0.67 -18.16 -17.46
CA GLN A 15 -0.39 -18.49 -18.40
C GLN A 15 -1.65 -18.89 -17.68
N THR A 16 -1.52 -19.43 -16.51
CA THR A 16 -2.68 -19.81 -15.77
C THR A 16 -3.46 -18.61 -15.32
N SER A 17 -2.76 -17.58 -14.98
CA SER A 17 -3.45 -16.41 -14.50
C SER A 17 -4.39 -15.85 -15.55
N THR A 18 -4.12 -16.08 -16.83
CA THR A 18 -5.02 -15.59 -17.84
C THR A 18 -6.36 -16.30 -17.83
N SER A 19 -6.38 -17.58 -17.52
CA SER A 19 -7.63 -18.32 -17.52
C SER A 19 -8.50 -18.00 -16.31
N VAL A 20 -7.92 -17.44 -15.27
CA VAL A 20 -8.69 -17.09 -14.09
C VAL A 20 -9.03 -15.62 -14.03
N SER A 21 -8.40 -14.81 -14.84
CA SER A 21 -8.61 -13.37 -14.75
C SER A 21 -10.08 -12.93 -14.89
N PRO A 22 -10.90 -13.54 -15.72
CA PRO A 22 -12.30 -13.14 -15.79
C PRO A 22 -13.03 -13.29 -14.45
N GLN A 23 -12.61 -14.25 -13.67
CA GLN A 23 -13.24 -14.44 -12.38
C GLN A 23 -12.85 -13.35 -11.40
N TYR A 24 -11.63 -12.92 -11.49
CA TYR A 24 -11.16 -11.90 -10.58
C TYR A 24 -11.81 -10.56 -10.82
N GLY A 25 -12.13 -10.26 -12.06
CA GLY A 25 -12.77 -9.02 -12.37
C GLY A 25 -14.10 -8.84 -11.63
N SER A 26 -14.79 -9.95 -11.35
CA SER A 26 -16.04 -9.89 -10.61
C SER A 26 -15.84 -9.94 -9.11
N MET A 27 -14.65 -10.25 -8.66
CA MET A 27 -14.38 -10.42 -7.24
C MET A 27 -13.96 -9.13 -6.55
N VAL A 28 -13.74 -8.09 -7.29
CA VAL A 28 -13.26 -6.83 -6.75
C VAL A 28 -14.26 -5.73 -7.12
N PRO A 29 -15.33 -5.61 -6.39
CA PRO A 29 -16.28 -4.55 -6.63
C PRO A 29 -15.59 -3.22 -6.35
N ASN A 30 -16.06 -2.21 -6.96
CA ASN A 30 -15.47 -0.91 -6.83
C ASN A 30 -16.42 0.02 -6.11
N ASP A 31 -16.59 -0.20 -4.83
CA ASP A 31 -17.48 0.62 -4.01
C ASP A 31 -16.74 1.70 -3.23
N GLY A 32 -15.44 1.84 -3.44
CA GLY A 32 -14.66 2.88 -2.80
C GLY A 32 -14.21 2.60 -1.38
N SER A 33 -14.57 1.48 -0.82
CA SER A 33 -14.12 1.13 0.53
C SER A 33 -12.64 0.72 0.51
N ALA A 34 -12.01 0.76 1.67
CA ALA A 34 -10.62 0.33 1.80
C ALA A 34 -10.45 -1.14 1.44
N GLU A 35 -11.44 -1.96 1.70
CA GLU A 35 -11.38 -3.37 1.35
C GLU A 35 -11.34 -3.58 -0.16
N ASN A 36 -12.03 -2.76 -0.90
CA ASN A 36 -12.03 -2.87 -2.34
C ASN A 36 -10.71 -2.46 -2.97
N ARG A 37 -9.83 -1.87 -2.20
CA ARG A 37 -8.50 -1.52 -2.68
C ARG A 37 -7.48 -2.59 -2.39
N LYS A 38 -7.87 -3.60 -1.65
CA LYS A 38 -7.04 -4.76 -1.45
C LYS A 38 -7.12 -5.61 -2.72
N ARG A 39 -6.00 -5.89 -3.29
CA ARG A 39 -5.90 -6.73 -4.47
C ARG A 39 -5.27 -8.04 -4.10
N GLU A 40 -5.99 -9.07 -4.37
CA GLU A 40 -5.56 -10.40 -4.04
C GLU A 40 -5.79 -11.31 -5.23
N LEU A 41 -4.83 -12.09 -5.56
CA LEU A 41 -4.90 -13.01 -6.67
C LEU A 41 -4.51 -14.39 -6.19
N THR A 42 -5.43 -15.32 -6.31
CA THR A 42 -5.19 -16.72 -5.97
C THR A 42 -5.60 -17.58 -7.13
N ALA A 43 -4.72 -18.45 -7.56
CA ALA A 43 -5.00 -19.45 -8.59
C ALA A 43 -4.75 -20.84 -8.05
N VAL A 44 -5.65 -21.74 -8.36
CA VAL A 44 -5.51 -23.14 -7.97
C VAL A 44 -5.34 -23.98 -9.21
N ILE A 45 -4.27 -24.74 -9.27
CA ILE A 45 -3.95 -25.60 -10.39
C ILE A 45 -3.69 -27.00 -9.84
N GLY A 46 -4.62 -27.89 -10.06
CA GLY A 46 -4.54 -29.23 -9.46
C GLY A 46 -4.57 -29.08 -7.94
N ASN A 47 -3.50 -29.49 -7.30
CA ASN A 47 -3.39 -29.40 -5.85
C ASN A 47 -2.50 -28.25 -5.38
N VAL A 48 -2.17 -27.33 -6.27
CA VAL A 48 -1.27 -26.23 -5.95
C VAL A 48 -2.06 -24.94 -5.93
N THR A 49 -1.91 -24.22 -4.86
CA THR A 49 -2.47 -22.88 -4.72
C THR A 49 -1.33 -21.87 -4.83
N ILE A 50 -1.51 -20.89 -5.67
CA ILE A 50 -0.52 -19.85 -5.87
C ILE A 50 -1.15 -18.53 -5.45
N ASP A 51 -0.58 -17.96 -4.42
CA ASP A 51 -1.03 -16.65 -3.91
C ASP A 51 -0.14 -15.57 -4.51
N ALA A 52 -0.73 -14.66 -5.19
CA ALA A 52 -0.02 -13.46 -5.63
C ALA A 52 -0.02 -12.43 -4.50
N LEU A 53 0.94 -11.51 -4.56
CA LEU A 53 1.03 -10.47 -3.54
C LEU A 53 -0.23 -9.61 -3.54
N ALA A 54 -0.74 -9.36 -2.37
CA ALA A 54 -1.83 -8.44 -2.15
C ALA A 54 -1.27 -7.09 -1.72
N VAL A 55 -1.75 -6.01 -2.32
CA VAL A 55 -1.37 -4.65 -1.94
C VAL A 55 -2.62 -3.93 -1.46
N THR A 56 -2.59 -3.46 -0.23
CA THR A 56 -3.65 -2.61 0.30
C THR A 56 -3.34 -1.16 -0.08
N ILE A 57 -4.26 -0.52 -0.78
CA ILE A 57 -4.06 0.84 -1.28
C ILE A 57 -4.86 1.81 -0.40
N LEU A 58 -4.19 2.86 0.08
CA LEU A 58 -4.80 3.97 0.78
C LEU A 58 -4.73 5.19 -0.13
N ALA A 59 -5.85 5.78 -0.46
CA ALA A 59 -5.88 7.01 -1.25
C ALA A 59 -5.45 8.18 -0.37
N VAL A 60 -4.48 8.93 -0.85
CA VAL A 60 -3.99 10.11 -0.15
C VAL A 60 -4.49 11.36 -0.85
N THR A 61 -5.05 12.27 -0.10
CA THR A 61 -5.36 13.61 -0.58
C THR A 61 -4.78 14.65 0.39
N VAL A 62 -4.48 15.82 -0.13
CA VAL A 62 -4.07 16.95 0.68
C VAL A 62 -5.21 17.93 0.76
N VAL A 63 -5.63 18.23 1.97
CA VAL A 63 -6.73 19.16 2.22
C VAL A 63 -6.22 20.35 3.01
N SER A 64 -6.58 21.54 2.56
CA SER A 64 -6.29 22.76 3.30
C SER A 64 -7.28 22.88 4.45
N THR A 65 -6.76 22.99 5.65
CA THR A 65 -7.56 23.12 6.86
C THR A 65 -7.19 24.41 7.59
N ASP A 66 -7.91 24.73 8.65
CA ASP A 66 -7.61 25.93 9.45
C ASP A 66 -6.20 25.90 10.05
N ASP A 67 -5.65 24.70 10.21
CA ASP A 67 -4.29 24.50 10.74
C ASP A 67 -3.24 24.34 9.65
N GLY A 68 -3.60 24.55 8.39
CA GLY A 68 -2.73 24.31 7.23
C GLY A 68 -3.05 23.01 6.51
N ASN A 69 -2.22 22.65 5.56
CA ASN A 69 -2.44 21.44 4.76
C ASN A 69 -2.24 20.18 5.58
N ARG A 70 -3.14 19.21 5.39
CA ARG A 70 -3.08 17.92 6.07
C ARG A 70 -3.31 16.80 5.08
N TYR A 71 -2.67 15.66 5.33
CA TYR A 71 -2.99 14.44 4.60
C TYR A 71 -4.28 13.83 5.12
N PHE A 72 -5.10 13.40 4.19
CA PHE A 72 -6.28 12.60 4.46
C PHE A 72 -6.03 11.23 3.81
N LEU A 73 -6.18 10.17 4.57
CA LEU A 73 -6.11 8.81 4.06
C LEU A 73 -7.52 8.26 3.95
N ASP A 74 -7.92 7.87 2.75
CA ASP A 74 -9.28 7.41 2.47
C ASP A 74 -10.35 8.38 3.01
N GLY A 75 -10.07 9.67 2.91
CA GLY A 75 -10.99 10.71 3.34
C GLY A 75 -10.95 11.03 4.83
N VAL A 76 -10.06 10.41 5.60
CA VAL A 76 -9.94 10.65 7.04
C VAL A 76 -8.69 11.47 7.32
N ARG A 77 -8.89 12.63 8.00
CA ARG A 77 -7.80 13.53 8.34
C ARG A 77 -6.78 12.85 9.23
N GLN A 78 -5.54 12.82 8.79
CA GLN A 78 -4.39 12.29 9.54
C GLN A 78 -4.70 10.93 10.20
N ALA A 79 -5.34 10.05 9.45
CA ALA A 79 -5.76 8.75 9.93
C ALA A 79 -4.59 7.92 10.46
N THR A 80 -4.88 7.03 11.39
CA THR A 80 -3.91 6.09 11.94
C THR A 80 -4.24 4.68 11.46
N PRO A 81 -3.73 4.26 10.31
CA PRO A 81 -3.99 2.92 9.81
C PRO A 81 -3.25 1.86 10.62
N ASN A 82 -3.77 0.63 10.56
CA ASN A 82 -3.14 -0.53 11.19
C ASN A 82 -2.53 -1.39 10.09
N PHE A 83 -1.24 -1.61 10.17
CA PHE A 83 -0.49 -2.42 9.22
C PHE A 83 -0.02 -3.71 9.87
N LEU A 84 0.05 -4.77 9.09
CA LEU A 84 0.57 -6.07 9.54
C LEU A 84 1.95 -6.29 8.93
N ARG A 85 2.88 -6.81 9.73
CA ARG A 85 4.18 -7.22 9.22
C ARG A 85 4.03 -8.27 8.13
N GLY A 86 4.84 -8.18 7.11
CA GLY A 86 4.78 -9.06 5.95
C GLY A 86 3.82 -8.59 4.85
N ASN A 87 2.92 -7.68 5.13
CA ASN A 87 1.97 -7.16 4.15
C ASN A 87 2.49 -5.90 3.46
N THR A 88 1.92 -5.63 2.29
CA THR A 88 2.30 -4.47 1.48
C THR A 88 1.17 -3.45 1.45
N TYR A 89 1.51 -2.20 1.69
CA TYR A 89 0.59 -1.07 1.73
C TYR A 89 1.12 0.04 0.84
N ARG A 90 0.22 0.65 0.08
CA ARG A 90 0.57 1.73 -0.83
C ARG A 90 -0.23 2.98 -0.48
N PHE A 91 0.48 4.07 -0.24
CA PHE A 91 -0.09 5.40 -0.16
C PHE A 91 -0.17 5.96 -1.57
N ASP A 92 -1.35 5.95 -2.15
CA ASP A 92 -1.57 6.42 -3.51
C ASP A 92 -1.67 7.94 -3.53
N GLN A 93 -0.69 8.59 -4.12
CA GLN A 93 -0.59 10.03 -4.22
C GLN A 93 -0.88 10.53 -5.65
N SER A 94 -1.60 9.75 -6.45
CA SER A 94 -1.93 10.13 -7.82
C SER A 94 -2.92 11.29 -7.92
N ASP A 95 -3.63 11.59 -6.83
CA ASP A 95 -4.51 12.74 -6.79
C ASP A 95 -3.72 14.04 -6.89
N SER A 96 -4.19 14.99 -7.68
CA SER A 96 -3.46 16.23 -7.97
C SER A 96 -3.19 17.10 -6.74
N SER A 97 -3.97 16.95 -5.68
CA SER A 97 -3.75 17.68 -4.43
C SER A 97 -2.40 17.33 -3.78
N ASN A 98 -1.82 16.20 -4.16
CA ASN A 98 -0.52 15.78 -3.64
C ASN A 98 0.66 16.50 -4.30
N SER A 99 0.42 17.32 -5.31
CA SER A 99 1.50 18.04 -5.98
C SER A 99 2.30 18.90 -4.99
N GLY A 100 3.60 18.66 -4.95
CA GLY A 100 4.47 19.35 -3.99
C GLY A 100 4.46 18.78 -2.58
N HIS A 101 3.76 17.66 -2.36
CA HIS A 101 3.63 17.04 -1.04
C HIS A 101 4.04 15.57 -1.05
N PRO A 102 5.34 15.26 -1.25
CA PRO A 102 5.76 13.86 -1.26
C PRO A 102 5.65 13.24 0.13
N LEU A 103 4.95 12.13 0.23
CA LEU A 103 4.78 11.39 1.47
C LEU A 103 5.99 10.50 1.71
N ARG A 104 6.50 10.50 2.93
CA ARG A 104 7.61 9.67 3.37
C ARG A 104 7.29 9.07 4.73
N LEU A 105 8.09 8.09 5.14
CA LEU A 105 7.93 7.38 6.41
C LEU A 105 9.10 7.66 7.33
N SER A 106 8.87 7.58 8.64
CA SER A 106 9.90 7.77 9.67
C SER A 106 9.53 7.03 10.95
N THR A 107 10.52 6.76 11.77
CA THR A 107 10.30 6.30 13.14
C THR A 107 10.05 7.46 14.11
N THR A 108 10.23 8.68 13.65
CA THR A 108 10.04 9.90 14.44
C THR A 108 8.78 10.63 13.97
N SER A 109 7.93 11.04 14.88
CA SER A 109 6.76 11.84 14.58
C SER A 109 7.18 13.14 13.90
N GLY A 110 6.58 13.45 12.75
CA GLY A 110 6.96 14.60 11.94
C GLY A 110 8.22 14.39 11.11
N GLY A 111 8.84 13.23 11.19
CA GLY A 111 9.96 12.84 10.34
C GLY A 111 11.15 13.78 10.46
N THR A 112 11.67 14.19 9.31
CA THR A 112 12.86 15.04 9.24
C THR A 112 12.62 16.45 9.80
N HIS A 113 11.38 16.90 9.88
CA HIS A 113 11.08 18.21 10.48
C HIS A 113 11.30 18.23 11.99
N ASN A 114 11.29 17.06 12.63
CA ASN A 114 11.50 16.93 14.07
C ASN A 114 12.82 16.22 14.40
N GLY A 115 13.79 16.30 13.50
CA GLY A 115 15.13 15.73 13.71
C GLY A 115 15.24 14.24 13.47
N GLY A 116 14.20 13.62 12.94
CA GLY A 116 14.24 12.20 12.55
C GLY A 116 14.86 11.99 11.17
N SER A 117 14.91 10.75 10.77
CA SER A 117 15.39 10.32 9.46
C SER A 117 14.27 9.61 8.71
N GLU A 118 14.37 9.58 7.40
CA GLU A 118 13.45 8.81 6.59
C GLU A 118 13.64 7.32 6.84
N TYR A 119 12.53 6.61 7.00
CA TYR A 119 12.52 5.15 7.11
C TYR A 119 12.36 4.56 5.72
N THR A 120 13.34 3.78 5.30
CA THR A 120 13.42 3.27 3.92
C THR A 120 13.36 1.75 3.81
N THR A 121 13.36 1.03 4.93
CA THR A 121 13.34 -0.43 4.90
C THR A 121 12.03 -0.94 4.31
N GLY A 122 12.13 -1.66 3.20
CA GLY A 122 10.97 -2.17 2.47
C GLY A 122 10.14 -1.11 1.76
N VAL A 123 10.66 0.11 1.63
CA VAL A 123 9.92 1.24 1.07
C VAL A 123 10.35 1.54 -0.35
N THR A 124 9.39 1.75 -1.23
CA THR A 124 9.59 2.24 -2.60
C THR A 124 8.80 3.52 -2.78
N THR A 125 9.41 4.54 -3.36
CA THR A 125 8.75 5.80 -3.62
C THR A 125 8.82 6.14 -5.11
N THR A 126 7.74 6.68 -5.62
CA THR A 126 7.64 7.20 -6.99
C THR A 126 7.02 8.59 -6.95
N SER A 127 6.73 9.16 -8.12
CA SER A 127 5.97 10.41 -8.20
C SER A 127 4.53 10.24 -7.70
N ASP A 128 3.98 9.03 -7.85
CA ASP A 128 2.55 8.78 -7.68
C ASP A 128 2.21 7.98 -6.43
N TYR A 129 3.18 7.41 -5.76
CA TYR A 129 2.91 6.65 -4.53
C TYR A 129 4.17 6.44 -3.68
N THR A 130 3.93 6.14 -2.43
CA THR A 130 4.89 5.54 -1.51
C THR A 130 4.34 4.20 -1.06
N GLU A 131 5.12 3.16 -1.20
CA GLU A 131 4.71 1.80 -0.87
C GLU A 131 5.66 1.20 0.16
N ILE A 132 5.13 0.44 1.09
CA ILE A 132 5.93 -0.28 2.07
C ILE A 132 5.50 -1.74 2.14
N THR A 133 6.47 -2.65 2.02
CA THR A 133 6.30 -4.02 2.50
C THR A 133 6.85 -4.04 3.92
N VAL A 134 5.97 -4.24 4.88
CA VAL A 134 6.33 -4.09 6.29
C VAL A 134 7.24 -5.24 6.71
N ALA A 135 8.46 -4.92 7.08
CA ALA A 135 9.45 -5.92 7.50
C ALA A 135 9.03 -6.62 8.79
N SER A 136 9.52 -7.85 8.97
CA SER A 136 9.20 -8.64 10.17
C SER A 136 9.74 -8.00 11.46
N ASP A 137 10.77 -7.18 11.35
CA ASP A 137 11.38 -6.46 12.45
C ASP A 137 11.03 -4.97 12.46
N ALA A 138 10.04 -4.56 11.68
CA ALA A 138 9.60 -3.17 11.68
C ALA A 138 9.16 -2.74 13.08
N PRO A 139 9.40 -1.49 13.47
CA PRO A 139 8.95 -0.99 14.76
C PRO A 139 7.43 -1.03 14.87
N SER A 140 6.89 -1.04 16.06
CA SER A 140 5.45 -1.09 16.30
C SER A 140 4.72 0.18 15.87
N THR A 141 5.44 1.25 15.64
CA THR A 141 4.88 2.52 15.17
C THR A 141 5.80 3.12 14.13
N LEU A 142 5.22 3.50 13.01
CA LEU A 142 5.84 4.38 12.03
C LEU A 142 4.98 5.63 11.89
N TYR A 143 5.55 6.65 11.28
CA TYR A 143 4.86 7.89 11.01
C TYR A 143 4.99 8.20 9.53
N TYR A 144 3.89 8.66 8.91
CA TYR A 144 3.96 9.23 7.57
C TYR A 144 3.99 10.75 7.68
N TYR A 145 4.77 11.38 6.82
CA TYR A 145 4.96 12.82 6.86
C TYR A 145 5.22 13.36 5.45
N CYS A 146 5.06 14.65 5.26
CA CYS A 146 5.44 15.30 4.01
C CYS A 146 6.87 15.79 4.13
N SER A 147 7.73 15.42 3.17
CA SER A 147 9.14 15.85 3.23
C SER A 147 9.31 17.35 3.08
N ASN A 148 8.35 18.04 2.45
CA ASN A 148 8.45 19.46 2.18
C ASN A 148 7.78 20.35 3.25
N HIS A 149 6.80 19.82 3.98
CA HIS A 149 5.98 20.61 4.90
C HIS A 149 5.73 19.85 6.19
N ALA A 150 5.87 20.54 7.30
CA ALA A 150 5.63 19.97 8.62
C ALA A 150 4.13 19.76 8.92
N ASN A 151 3.85 18.92 9.89
CA ASN A 151 2.52 18.72 10.48
C ASN A 151 1.44 18.14 9.56
N MET A 152 1.78 17.60 8.42
CA MET A 152 0.79 17.08 7.48
C MET A 152 0.36 15.65 7.77
N GLY A 153 1.22 14.84 8.34
CA GLY A 153 1.02 13.40 8.46
C GLY A 153 0.46 12.92 9.78
N GLY A 154 0.61 11.64 10.04
CA GLY A 154 0.10 10.96 11.21
C GLY A 154 0.90 9.70 11.53
N SER A 155 0.35 8.85 12.39
CA SER A 155 0.99 7.62 12.82
C SER A 155 0.39 6.40 12.13
N ILE A 156 1.17 5.32 12.12
CA ILE A 156 0.79 4.00 11.62
C ILE A 156 1.06 3.01 12.73
N ASN A 157 0.07 2.23 13.11
CA ASN A 157 0.25 1.14 14.06
C ASN A 157 0.70 -0.11 13.30
N ILE A 158 1.72 -0.78 13.80
CA ILE A 158 2.27 -2.00 13.18
C ILE A 158 2.17 -3.14 14.16
N SER A 159 1.61 -4.26 13.71
CA SER A 159 1.43 -5.48 14.52
C SER A 159 1.74 -6.72 13.69
N GLY A 160 1.66 -7.88 14.32
CA GLY A 160 1.90 -9.17 13.68
C GLY A 160 3.28 -9.73 13.82
#